data_505d0a1eeb860b0c856455659e086d2e
#
_entry.id   505d0a1eeb860b0c856455659e086d2e
#
_cell.length_a   1.000
_cell.length_b   1.000
_cell.length_c   1.000
_cell.angle_alpha   90.00
_cell.angle_beta   90.00
_cell.angle_gamma   90.00
#
_symmetry.space_group_name_H-M   'P 1'
#
loop_
_entity.id
_entity.type
_entity.pdbx_description
1 polymer ?
#
loop_
_entity_poly.entity_id
_entity_poly.type
_entity_poly.pdbx_seq_one_letter_code
_entity_poly.pdbx_strand_id
1 'polypeptide(L)'
;MSLAFGHPVIAIPGPSPTPDRVLRAAHCASPDIYGEELPKLNQQVMEQLKHLAGTSANLAPYIGNGHTGWEAAAANLFAPGDRALLLVSGHFGASWAAQMTEMGIAVEVMDFDNAPPQAERVAARLAEDRDGLIRAVMVCQTDTASSAAADIPAIHAAMEGHPALLVVDAIASLGCSPMHMDAWGVDVLISASQKGLMCPPGTAFVWFSERAAARGRTALTTPIWDWHLRAKAEAPWRFWSGTPPVPQLFALKEALHMLLDEEGLKAAWARHAALAEAVWAAVETWGKGNPGIRLTVAEPVGRANAVTALSLPGADALRKWTSEKAGVTLGVGLGAKDPENALRIAHMGHCNAAMVMATLGAMEAGLSALSIPHGSGALEAAAQVIAIRA
;
A
#
# COMPACT_ATOMS: atom_id res chain seq x y z
N MET A 1 -30.38 -11.17 -18.40
CA MET A 1 -29.93 -12.28 -17.54
C MET A 1 -28.63 -11.83 -16.86
N SER A 2 -28.41 -12.16 -15.58
CA SER A 2 -27.12 -11.91 -14.89
C SER A 2 -26.41 -13.24 -14.69
N LEU A 3 -25.08 -13.26 -14.89
CA LEU A 3 -24.18 -14.40 -14.61
C LEU A 3 -23.33 -14.14 -13.35
N ALA A 4 -23.67 -13.09 -12.57
CA ALA A 4 -22.90 -12.69 -11.39
C ALA A 4 -23.13 -13.58 -10.14
N PHE A 5 -24.07 -14.53 -10.20
CA PHE A 5 -24.35 -15.43 -9.08
C PHE A 5 -23.23 -16.45 -8.92
N GLY A 6 -22.55 -16.42 -7.78
CA GLY A 6 -21.41 -17.28 -7.45
C GLY A 6 -20.47 -16.60 -6.49
N HIS A 7 -19.25 -17.12 -6.37
CA HIS A 7 -18.23 -16.48 -5.55
C HIS A 7 -17.73 -15.21 -6.24
N PRO A 8 -17.85 -14.01 -5.61
CA PRO A 8 -17.45 -12.76 -6.25
C PRO A 8 -15.92 -12.65 -6.36
N VAL A 9 -15.43 -12.01 -7.42
CA VAL A 9 -14.04 -11.62 -7.58
C VAL A 9 -13.90 -10.15 -7.22
N ILE A 10 -13.11 -9.85 -6.20
CA ILE A 10 -12.88 -8.49 -5.72
C ILE A 10 -11.49 -8.03 -6.18
N ALA A 11 -11.47 -7.11 -7.14
CA ALA A 11 -10.25 -6.52 -7.70
C ALA A 11 -10.12 -5.01 -7.38
N ILE A 12 -10.57 -4.59 -6.18
CA ILE A 12 -10.44 -3.21 -5.68
C ILE A 12 -9.11 -3.04 -4.92
N PRO A 13 -8.46 -1.85 -4.97
CA PRO A 13 -7.18 -1.60 -4.30
C PRO A 13 -7.33 -1.40 -2.77
N GLY A 14 -7.98 -2.32 -2.11
CA GLY A 14 -8.18 -2.37 -0.66
C GLY A 14 -9.59 -2.00 -0.21
N PRO A 15 -10.08 -2.73 0.81
CA PRO A 15 -9.40 -3.88 1.42
C PRO A 15 -9.13 -4.98 0.39
N SER A 16 -7.97 -5.65 0.49
CA SER A 16 -7.67 -6.83 -0.34
C SER A 16 -8.53 -8.03 0.10
N PRO A 17 -8.77 -9.02 -0.77
CA PRO A 17 -9.42 -10.26 -0.35
C PRO A 17 -8.70 -10.89 0.83
N THR A 18 -9.43 -11.16 1.90
CA THR A 18 -8.91 -11.85 3.07
C THR A 18 -9.10 -13.36 2.89
N PRO A 19 -8.03 -14.18 3.02
CA PRO A 19 -8.16 -15.64 2.93
C PRO A 19 -9.11 -16.21 3.99
N ASP A 20 -9.89 -17.22 3.64
CA ASP A 20 -10.82 -17.90 4.56
C ASP A 20 -10.13 -18.40 5.83
N ARG A 21 -8.87 -18.87 5.73
CA ARG A 21 -8.12 -19.35 6.90
C ARG A 21 -7.75 -18.20 7.85
N VAL A 22 -7.48 -17.01 7.31
CA VAL A 22 -7.24 -15.79 8.11
C VAL A 22 -8.52 -15.34 8.81
N LEU A 23 -9.68 -15.38 8.11
CA LEU A 23 -10.98 -15.10 8.74
C LEU A 23 -11.32 -16.13 9.82
N ARG A 24 -11.06 -17.42 9.59
CA ARG A 24 -11.25 -18.46 10.62
C ARG A 24 -10.33 -18.26 11.82
N ALA A 25 -9.08 -17.84 11.61
CA ALA A 25 -8.17 -17.53 12.71
C ALA A 25 -8.66 -16.37 13.57
N ALA A 26 -9.29 -15.36 12.96
CA ALA A 26 -9.90 -14.24 13.69
C ALA A 26 -11.16 -14.65 14.49
N HIS A 27 -11.84 -15.74 14.11
CA HIS A 27 -13.03 -16.24 14.79
C HIS A 27 -12.64 -17.12 15.98
N CYS A 28 -12.10 -16.52 17.03
CA CYS A 28 -11.64 -17.19 18.24
C CYS A 28 -12.27 -16.56 19.50
N ALA A 29 -12.36 -17.35 20.58
CA ALA A 29 -12.70 -16.82 21.89
C ALA A 29 -11.57 -15.90 22.38
N SER A 30 -11.92 -14.86 23.11
CA SER A 30 -10.91 -13.99 23.75
C SER A 30 -10.13 -14.80 24.80
N PRO A 31 -8.80 -14.88 24.71
CA PRO A 31 -7.98 -15.49 25.75
C PRO A 31 -7.96 -14.61 27.00
N ASP A 32 -7.43 -15.15 28.08
CA ASP A 32 -7.04 -14.34 29.23
C ASP A 32 -5.94 -13.35 28.80
N ILE A 33 -6.26 -12.06 28.85
CA ILE A 33 -5.32 -11.00 28.40
C ILE A 33 -4.13 -10.83 29.37
N TYR A 34 -4.20 -11.37 30.56
CA TYR A 34 -3.15 -11.38 31.58
C TYR A 34 -2.37 -12.71 31.60
N GLY A 35 -2.86 -13.73 30.90
CA GLY A 35 -2.20 -15.02 30.74
C GLY A 35 -0.97 -14.96 29.84
N GLU A 36 -0.28 -16.12 29.70
CA GLU A 36 0.96 -16.20 28.92
C GLU A 36 0.75 -16.25 27.39
N GLU A 37 -0.44 -16.64 26.92
CA GLU A 37 -0.70 -16.88 25.51
C GLU A 37 -0.61 -15.57 24.70
N LEU A 38 -1.27 -14.53 25.16
CA LEU A 38 -1.36 -13.26 24.43
C LEU A 38 -0.01 -12.52 24.34
N PRO A 39 0.84 -12.45 25.38
CA PRO A 39 2.19 -11.93 25.24
C PRO A 39 3.03 -12.68 24.21
N LYS A 40 3.00 -14.01 24.19
CA LYS A 40 3.71 -14.85 23.20
C LYS A 40 3.22 -14.58 21.78
N LEU A 41 1.90 -14.54 21.57
CA LEU A 41 1.29 -14.20 20.29
C LEU A 41 1.72 -12.81 19.82
N ASN A 42 1.61 -11.80 20.69
CA ASN A 42 1.99 -10.43 20.36
C ASN A 42 3.46 -10.33 19.98
N GLN A 43 4.35 -10.94 20.75
CA GLN A 43 5.79 -10.97 20.45
C GLN A 43 6.06 -11.61 19.08
N GLN A 44 5.49 -12.78 18.80
CA GLN A 44 5.65 -13.47 17.52
C GLN A 44 5.20 -12.61 16.34
N VAL A 45 4.03 -11.97 16.44
CA VAL A 45 3.51 -11.09 15.39
C VAL A 45 4.43 -9.88 15.19
N MET A 46 4.92 -9.25 16.26
CA MET A 46 5.83 -8.10 16.16
C MET A 46 7.17 -8.48 15.51
N GLU A 47 7.74 -9.64 15.83
CA GLU A 47 8.96 -10.14 15.21
C GLU A 47 8.77 -10.43 13.72
N GLN A 48 7.68 -11.08 13.35
CA GLN A 48 7.33 -11.35 11.95
C GLN A 48 7.09 -10.04 11.15
N LEU A 49 6.46 -9.03 11.74
CA LEU A 49 6.27 -7.72 11.12
C LEU A 49 7.61 -6.98 10.91
N LYS A 50 8.58 -7.11 11.82
CA LYS A 50 9.93 -6.58 11.61
C LYS A 50 10.65 -7.30 10.47
N HIS A 51 10.54 -8.63 10.42
CA HIS A 51 11.09 -9.42 9.32
C HIS A 51 10.50 -9.01 7.96
N LEU A 52 9.16 -8.82 7.91
CA LEU A 52 8.45 -8.37 6.72
C LEU A 52 8.95 -7.01 6.20
N ALA A 53 9.26 -6.09 7.11
CA ALA A 53 9.78 -4.76 6.78
C ALA A 53 11.29 -4.73 6.48
N GLY A 54 12.01 -5.84 6.70
CA GLY A 54 13.47 -5.93 6.55
C GLY A 54 14.21 -5.01 7.53
N THR A 55 13.83 -5.07 8.82
CA THR A 55 14.35 -4.14 9.83
C THR A 55 14.49 -4.75 11.21
N SER A 56 15.47 -4.25 11.96
CA SER A 56 15.61 -4.44 13.41
C SER A 56 15.07 -3.25 14.22
N ALA A 57 14.61 -2.19 13.57
CA ALA A 57 14.12 -0.95 14.17
C ALA A 57 12.94 -1.16 15.14
N ASN A 58 12.61 -0.10 15.87
CA ASN A 58 11.45 -0.09 16.76
C ASN A 58 10.14 -0.23 15.97
N LEU A 59 9.12 -0.82 16.59
CA LEU A 59 7.79 -0.99 16.00
C LEU A 59 6.71 -0.57 17.00
N ALA A 60 5.82 0.32 16.55
CA ALA A 60 4.63 0.75 17.29
C ALA A 60 3.36 0.35 16.51
N PRO A 61 2.54 -0.57 17.04
CA PRO A 61 1.25 -0.91 16.45
C PRO A 61 0.15 0.02 16.95
N TYR A 62 -0.87 0.25 16.10
CA TYR A 62 -2.04 1.08 16.40
C TYR A 62 -3.32 0.37 15.99
N ILE A 63 -4.41 0.58 16.73
CA ILE A 63 -5.75 0.20 16.31
C ILE A 63 -6.25 1.28 15.35
N GLY A 64 -6.46 0.90 14.09
CA GLY A 64 -6.86 1.82 13.03
C GLY A 64 -6.45 1.34 11.65
N ASN A 65 -6.31 2.25 10.71
CA ASN A 65 -5.92 1.97 9.33
C ASN A 65 -4.70 2.82 8.93
N GLY A 66 -4.39 2.89 7.63
CA GLY A 66 -3.24 3.64 7.13
C GLY A 66 -3.21 5.12 7.56
N HIS A 67 -4.35 5.81 7.55
CA HIS A 67 -4.45 7.20 8.00
C HIS A 67 -4.08 7.35 9.49
N THR A 68 -4.42 6.36 10.31
CA THR A 68 -3.97 6.29 11.71
C THR A 68 -2.44 6.22 11.81
N GLY A 69 -1.81 5.43 10.93
CA GLY A 69 -0.35 5.35 10.84
C GLY A 69 0.30 6.67 10.42
N TRP A 70 -0.30 7.40 9.48
CA TRP A 70 0.14 8.72 9.06
C TRP A 70 0.12 9.73 10.22
N GLU A 71 -1.01 9.80 10.95
CA GLU A 71 -1.15 10.69 12.09
C GLU A 71 -0.20 10.33 13.24
N ALA A 72 -0.05 9.03 13.51
CA ALA A 72 0.88 8.54 14.52
C ALA A 72 2.33 8.94 14.20
N ALA A 73 2.77 8.76 12.95
CA ALA A 73 4.10 9.18 12.53
C ALA A 73 4.27 10.70 12.62
N ALA A 74 3.30 11.47 12.11
CA ALA A 74 3.32 12.92 12.17
C ALA A 74 3.40 13.46 13.61
N ALA A 75 2.59 12.91 14.53
CA ALA A 75 2.55 13.32 15.94
C ALA A 75 3.87 13.09 16.70
N ASN A 76 4.71 12.14 16.23
CA ASN A 76 6.01 11.87 16.86
C ASN A 76 7.19 12.58 16.18
N LEU A 77 7.03 12.98 14.90
CA LEU A 77 8.11 13.57 14.12
C LEU A 77 8.10 15.10 14.13
N PHE A 78 6.92 15.72 14.24
CA PHE A 78 6.76 17.15 14.00
C PHE A 78 6.11 17.86 15.18
N ALA A 79 6.57 19.10 15.40
CA ALA A 79 5.84 20.11 16.14
C ALA A 79 5.07 21.01 15.16
N PRO A 80 4.02 21.74 15.62
CA PRO A 80 3.37 22.76 14.80
C PRO A 80 4.39 23.77 14.25
N GLY A 81 4.34 24.02 12.94
CA GLY A 81 5.27 24.91 12.23
C GLY A 81 6.54 24.23 11.69
N ASP A 82 6.85 22.99 12.07
CA ASP A 82 7.92 22.21 11.44
C ASP A 82 7.62 21.97 9.95
N ARG A 83 8.67 21.87 9.13
CA ARG A 83 8.54 21.68 7.68
C ARG A 83 8.68 20.22 7.27
N ALA A 84 7.81 19.78 6.38
CA ALA A 84 7.88 18.51 5.67
C ALA A 84 7.90 18.72 4.16
N LEU A 85 8.71 17.94 3.42
CA LEU A 85 8.65 17.83 1.96
C LEU A 85 7.91 16.54 1.62
N LEU A 86 6.75 16.65 0.97
CA LEU A 86 5.95 15.50 0.59
C LEU A 86 5.95 15.31 -0.93
N LEU A 87 6.42 14.14 -1.36
CA LEU A 87 6.50 13.73 -2.77
C LEU A 87 5.16 13.12 -3.18
N VAL A 88 4.37 13.84 -3.96
CA VAL A 88 3.01 13.45 -4.34
C VAL A 88 2.99 12.84 -5.74
N SER A 89 2.64 11.57 -5.81
CA SER A 89 2.47 10.81 -7.06
C SER A 89 1.01 10.42 -7.32
N GLY A 90 0.06 10.95 -6.54
CA GLY A 90 -1.36 10.65 -6.65
C GLY A 90 -2.18 11.11 -5.46
N HIS A 91 -3.41 10.62 -5.38
CA HIS A 91 -4.40 11.04 -4.39
C HIS A 91 -3.96 10.78 -2.94
N PHE A 92 -3.31 9.64 -2.66
CA PHE A 92 -2.95 9.31 -1.28
C PHE A 92 -1.81 10.18 -0.76
N GLY A 93 -0.83 10.51 -1.59
CA GLY A 93 0.17 11.51 -1.24
C GLY A 93 -0.46 12.88 -0.97
N ALA A 94 -1.38 13.34 -1.82
CA ALA A 94 -2.09 14.61 -1.62
C ALA A 94 -2.97 14.61 -0.36
N SER A 95 -3.66 13.50 -0.07
CA SER A 95 -4.47 13.33 1.15
C SER A 95 -3.60 13.35 2.41
N TRP A 96 -2.42 12.73 2.36
CA TRP A 96 -1.46 12.76 3.47
C TRP A 96 -0.95 14.19 3.74
N ALA A 97 -0.62 14.93 2.67
CA ALA A 97 -0.23 16.34 2.80
C ALA A 97 -1.34 17.19 3.46
N ALA A 98 -2.60 16.99 3.06
CA ALA A 98 -3.73 17.68 3.63
C ALA A 98 -3.90 17.37 5.13
N GLN A 99 -3.86 16.09 5.52
CA GLN A 99 -3.95 15.67 6.93
C GLN A 99 -2.84 16.31 7.79
N MET A 100 -1.60 16.32 7.30
CA MET A 100 -0.49 16.95 8.03
C MET A 100 -0.66 18.45 8.16
N THR A 101 -1.18 19.11 7.12
CA THR A 101 -1.45 20.54 7.16
C THR A 101 -2.50 20.88 8.22
N GLU A 102 -3.56 20.07 8.35
CA GLU A 102 -4.56 20.20 9.41
C GLU A 102 -3.97 20.01 10.83
N MET A 103 -2.90 19.23 10.96
CA MET A 103 -2.13 19.10 12.20
C MET A 103 -1.20 20.29 12.49
N GLY A 104 -1.18 21.31 11.63
CA GLY A 104 -0.36 22.52 11.78
C GLY A 104 1.09 22.38 11.32
N ILE A 105 1.40 21.35 10.52
CA ILE A 105 2.72 21.13 9.92
C ILE A 105 2.81 21.91 8.62
N ALA A 106 3.94 22.59 8.38
CA ALA A 106 4.20 23.34 7.15
C ALA A 106 4.62 22.36 6.04
N VAL A 107 3.63 21.83 5.29
CA VAL A 107 3.87 20.85 4.23
C VAL A 107 4.18 21.55 2.91
N GLU A 108 5.37 21.28 2.38
CA GLU A 108 5.73 21.59 1.00
C GLU A 108 5.42 20.37 0.14
N VAL A 109 4.61 20.57 -0.90
CA VAL A 109 4.22 19.51 -1.85
C VAL A 109 5.06 19.61 -3.10
N MET A 110 5.75 18.51 -3.44
CA MET A 110 6.36 18.32 -4.75
C MET A 110 5.49 17.33 -5.55
N ASP A 111 4.69 17.87 -6.47
CA ASP A 111 3.78 17.10 -7.30
C ASP A 111 4.47 16.54 -8.55
N PHE A 112 4.22 15.26 -8.82
CA PHE A 112 4.75 14.52 -9.97
C PHE A 112 3.66 14.12 -10.98
N ASP A 113 2.45 14.69 -10.87
CA ASP A 113 1.33 14.49 -11.80
C ASP A 113 1.06 13.00 -12.13
N ASN A 114 0.88 12.19 -11.11
CA ASN A 114 0.67 10.73 -11.20
C ASN A 114 1.87 9.91 -11.74
N ALA A 115 3.03 10.53 -11.91
CA ALA A 115 4.27 9.83 -12.24
C ALA A 115 5.08 9.49 -10.97
N PRO A 116 6.03 8.55 -11.05
CA PRO A 116 6.98 8.29 -9.97
C PRO A 116 7.82 9.52 -9.62
N PRO A 117 8.17 9.73 -8.33
CA PRO A 117 9.07 10.79 -7.92
C PRO A 117 10.44 10.64 -8.58
N GLN A 118 10.97 11.76 -9.07
CA GLN A 118 12.30 11.84 -9.71
C GLN A 118 13.33 12.26 -8.66
N ALA A 119 14.30 11.40 -8.40
CA ALA A 119 15.33 11.59 -7.37
C ALA A 119 16.13 12.90 -7.59
N GLU A 120 16.40 13.25 -8.84
CA GLU A 120 17.15 14.47 -9.22
C GLU A 120 16.41 15.74 -8.80
N ARG A 121 15.07 15.76 -8.92
CA ARG A 121 14.25 16.89 -8.46
C ARG A 121 14.26 17.00 -6.93
N VAL A 122 14.27 15.87 -6.23
CA VAL A 122 14.38 15.81 -4.77
C VAL A 122 15.73 16.35 -4.33
N ALA A 123 16.83 15.90 -4.94
CA ALA A 123 18.19 16.39 -4.65
C ALA A 123 18.30 17.91 -4.88
N ALA A 124 17.80 18.40 -6.02
CA ALA A 124 17.81 19.84 -6.33
C ALA A 124 17.07 20.66 -5.27
N ARG A 125 15.88 20.19 -4.85
CA ARG A 125 15.10 20.89 -3.83
C ARG A 125 15.79 20.89 -2.47
N LEU A 126 16.40 19.78 -2.06
CA LEU A 126 17.10 19.68 -0.77
C LEU A 126 18.37 20.53 -0.76
N ALA A 127 19.06 20.68 -1.88
CA ALA A 127 20.22 21.58 -2.01
C ALA A 127 19.87 23.07 -1.81
N GLU A 128 18.60 23.45 -2.01
CA GLU A 128 18.10 24.80 -1.72
C GLU A 128 17.81 25.02 -0.23
N ASP A 129 17.54 23.95 0.55
CA ASP A 129 17.29 24.00 2.00
C ASP A 129 18.60 24.01 2.79
N ARG A 130 19.41 25.06 2.58
CA ARG A 130 20.75 25.19 3.16
C ARG A 130 20.76 25.19 4.70
N ASP A 131 19.68 25.62 5.32
CA ASP A 131 19.52 25.68 6.78
C ASP A 131 18.99 24.36 7.36
N GLY A 132 18.68 23.36 6.53
CA GLY A 132 18.17 22.05 6.94
C GLY A 132 16.84 22.14 7.69
N LEU A 133 15.94 23.01 7.26
CA LEU A 133 14.64 23.25 7.90
C LEU A 133 13.62 22.16 7.57
N ILE A 134 13.78 21.47 6.47
CA ILE A 134 12.95 20.30 6.12
C ILE A 134 13.28 19.17 7.08
N ARG A 135 12.32 18.79 7.94
CA ARG A 135 12.49 17.75 8.96
C ARG A 135 12.40 16.34 8.39
N ALA A 136 11.58 16.16 7.37
CA ALA A 136 11.42 14.88 6.70
C ALA A 136 11.06 15.05 5.24
N VAL A 137 11.55 14.10 4.40
CA VAL A 137 11.06 13.80 3.06
C VAL A 137 10.10 12.61 3.17
N MET A 138 8.89 12.77 2.66
CA MET A 138 7.81 11.81 2.84
C MET A 138 7.30 11.36 1.47
N VAL A 139 7.06 10.06 1.31
CA VAL A 139 6.66 9.48 0.02
C VAL A 139 5.81 8.23 0.19
N CYS A 140 4.80 8.05 -0.65
CA CYS A 140 4.16 6.74 -0.84
C CYS A 140 5.03 5.87 -1.74
N GLN A 141 5.48 4.72 -1.26
CA GLN A 141 6.19 3.75 -2.12
C GLN A 141 5.29 3.29 -3.27
N THR A 142 4.00 3.17 -3.03
CA THR A 142 2.97 2.95 -4.06
C THR A 142 1.76 3.82 -3.75
N ASP A 143 1.45 4.79 -4.62
CA ASP A 143 0.17 5.47 -4.56
C ASP A 143 -0.88 4.66 -5.33
N THR A 144 -1.88 4.13 -4.62
CA THR A 144 -2.89 3.25 -5.23
C THR A 144 -3.88 3.98 -6.13
N ALA A 145 -3.89 5.30 -6.16
CA ALA A 145 -4.74 6.07 -7.06
C ALA A 145 -4.13 6.18 -8.46
N SER A 146 -2.84 6.47 -8.56
CA SER A 146 -2.11 6.57 -9.81
C SER A 146 -1.46 5.25 -10.26
N SER A 147 -1.22 4.32 -9.33
CA SER A 147 -0.33 3.16 -9.49
C SER A 147 1.14 3.51 -9.74
N ALA A 148 1.57 4.71 -9.37
CA ALA A 148 2.98 5.08 -9.39
C ALA A 148 3.74 4.41 -8.25
N ALA A 149 4.93 3.88 -8.56
CA ALA A 149 5.86 3.28 -7.62
C ALA A 149 7.11 4.15 -7.49
N ALA A 150 7.47 4.54 -6.28
CA ALA A 150 8.64 5.32 -5.97
C ALA A 150 9.89 4.43 -5.79
N ASP A 151 11.01 4.83 -6.36
CA ASP A 151 12.33 4.23 -6.11
C ASP A 151 12.89 4.78 -4.79
N ILE A 152 12.64 4.05 -3.70
CA ILE A 152 13.04 4.47 -2.35
C ILE A 152 14.57 4.57 -2.20
N PRO A 153 15.38 3.60 -2.67
CA PRO A 153 16.84 3.74 -2.70
C PRO A 153 17.34 4.99 -3.42
N ALA A 154 16.80 5.30 -4.60
CA ALA A 154 17.20 6.49 -5.34
C ALA A 154 16.82 7.79 -4.60
N ILE A 155 15.64 7.83 -3.97
CA ILE A 155 15.23 8.98 -3.14
C ILE A 155 16.15 9.13 -1.93
N HIS A 156 16.50 8.03 -1.23
CA HIS A 156 17.44 8.07 -0.11
C HIS A 156 18.82 8.61 -0.56
N ALA A 157 19.34 8.13 -1.69
CA ALA A 157 20.61 8.63 -2.25
C ALA A 157 20.54 10.13 -2.58
N ALA A 158 19.39 10.62 -3.07
CA ALA A 158 19.16 12.04 -3.34
C ALA A 158 19.13 12.93 -2.07
N MET A 159 18.99 12.32 -0.89
CA MET A 159 19.01 13.00 0.41
C MET A 159 20.41 13.04 1.05
N GLU A 160 21.44 12.52 0.39
CA GLU A 160 22.80 12.45 0.94
C GLU A 160 23.27 13.83 1.44
N GLY A 161 23.77 13.87 2.69
CA GLY A 161 24.22 15.10 3.34
C GLY A 161 23.12 15.97 3.93
N HIS A 162 21.85 15.70 3.68
CA HIS A 162 20.73 16.46 4.24
C HIS A 162 20.21 15.84 5.56
N PRO A 163 19.91 16.64 6.62
CA PRO A 163 19.51 16.12 7.94
C PRO A 163 18.08 15.56 8.01
N ALA A 164 17.27 15.70 6.95
CA ALA A 164 15.89 15.22 6.93
C ALA A 164 15.81 13.70 7.13
N LEU A 165 14.71 13.25 7.74
CA LEU A 165 14.35 11.84 7.84
C LEU A 165 13.65 11.37 6.56
N LEU A 166 13.84 10.11 6.16
CA LEU A 166 13.06 9.50 5.10
C LEU A 166 11.85 8.75 5.70
N VAL A 167 10.66 9.20 5.36
CA VAL A 167 9.38 8.62 5.83
C VAL A 167 8.64 7.98 4.64
N VAL A 168 8.39 6.68 4.71
CA VAL A 168 7.79 5.92 3.62
C VAL A 168 6.44 5.35 4.03
N ASP A 169 5.41 5.69 3.27
CA ASP A 169 4.14 4.95 3.28
C ASP A 169 4.27 3.73 2.39
N ALA A 170 4.29 2.55 3.01
CA ALA A 170 4.26 1.24 2.35
C ALA A 170 2.92 0.53 2.56
N ILE A 171 1.83 1.26 2.82
CA ILE A 171 0.50 0.66 3.08
C ILE A 171 0.10 -0.25 1.93
N ALA A 172 0.29 0.18 0.69
CA ALA A 172 -0.12 -0.59 -0.49
C ALA A 172 0.96 -1.54 -1.03
N SER A 173 2.23 -1.31 -0.68
CA SER A 173 3.37 -2.05 -1.25
C SER A 173 3.90 -3.15 -0.35
N LEU A 174 3.80 -3.03 0.98
CA LEU A 174 4.37 -4.00 1.92
C LEU A 174 3.71 -5.37 1.75
N GLY A 175 4.55 -6.40 1.53
CA GLY A 175 4.12 -7.75 1.15
C GLY A 175 3.91 -7.96 -0.36
N CYS A 176 3.69 -6.88 -1.14
CA CYS A 176 3.49 -6.96 -2.60
C CYS A 176 4.75 -6.58 -3.40
N SER A 177 5.61 -5.77 -2.84
CA SER A 177 6.86 -5.29 -3.45
C SER A 177 8.00 -5.40 -2.45
N PRO A 178 9.26 -5.44 -2.91
CA PRO A 178 10.40 -5.43 -2.02
C PRO A 178 10.36 -4.24 -1.05
N MET A 179 10.70 -4.52 0.22
CA MET A 179 10.95 -3.53 1.25
C MET A 179 12.12 -4.00 2.11
N HIS A 180 13.13 -3.16 2.25
CA HIS A 180 14.32 -3.40 3.06
C HIS A 180 14.62 -2.12 3.84
N MET A 181 13.83 -1.85 4.88
CA MET A 181 13.83 -0.58 5.62
C MET A 181 15.25 -0.16 6.03
N ASP A 182 15.99 -1.06 6.69
CA ASP A 182 17.34 -0.74 7.17
C ASP A 182 18.32 -0.51 6.01
N ALA A 183 18.32 -1.39 5.02
CA ALA A 183 19.24 -1.32 3.88
C ALA A 183 18.96 -0.13 2.95
N TRP A 184 17.74 0.34 2.91
CA TRP A 184 17.32 1.49 2.09
C TRP A 184 17.36 2.83 2.84
N GLY A 185 17.82 2.82 4.10
CA GLY A 185 17.94 4.02 4.91
C GLY A 185 16.62 4.71 5.25
N VAL A 186 15.52 3.95 5.31
CA VAL A 186 14.21 4.47 5.69
C VAL A 186 14.18 4.70 7.20
N ASP A 187 13.82 5.91 7.63
CA ASP A 187 13.76 6.25 9.05
C ASP A 187 12.40 5.89 9.66
N VAL A 188 11.33 6.06 8.91
CA VAL A 188 9.98 5.70 9.35
C VAL A 188 9.26 5.00 8.21
N LEU A 189 8.73 3.81 8.50
CA LEU A 189 7.92 3.02 7.58
C LEU A 189 6.50 2.92 8.15
N ILE A 190 5.49 3.09 7.30
CA ILE A 190 4.08 3.02 7.69
C ILE A 190 3.38 1.95 6.86
N SER A 191 2.60 1.07 7.51
CA SER A 191 1.75 0.12 6.80
C SER A 191 0.47 -0.20 7.57
N ALA A 192 -0.41 -1.02 6.99
CA ALA A 192 -1.68 -1.42 7.58
C ALA A 192 -2.11 -2.82 7.12
N SER A 193 -2.99 -3.45 7.89
CA SER A 193 -3.37 -4.86 7.74
C SER A 193 -4.12 -5.22 6.46
N GLN A 194 -4.89 -4.29 5.88
CA GLN A 194 -5.90 -4.58 4.84
C GLN A 194 -5.42 -4.56 3.39
N LYS A 195 -4.11 -4.63 3.16
CA LYS A 195 -3.47 -4.58 1.84
C LYS A 195 -2.66 -5.86 1.60
N GLY A 196 -1.36 -5.77 1.37
CA GLY A 196 -0.51 -6.93 1.15
C GLY A 196 -0.46 -7.93 2.30
N LEU A 197 -0.81 -7.51 3.52
CA LEU A 197 -0.90 -8.42 4.67
C LEU A 197 -2.19 -9.26 4.72
N MET A 198 -3.12 -9.09 3.80
CA MET A 198 -4.30 -9.97 3.61
C MET A 198 -5.20 -10.11 4.85
N CYS A 199 -5.19 -9.14 5.75
CA CYS A 199 -6.03 -9.13 6.94
C CYS A 199 -7.19 -8.15 6.81
N PRO A 200 -8.26 -8.29 7.60
CA PRO A 200 -9.26 -7.24 7.72
C PRO A 200 -8.65 -5.89 8.14
N PRO A 201 -9.25 -4.75 7.74
CA PRO A 201 -8.83 -3.46 8.27
C PRO A 201 -9.01 -3.41 9.79
N GLY A 202 -8.12 -2.71 10.49
CA GLY A 202 -8.23 -2.55 11.96
C GLY A 202 -6.90 -2.37 12.67
N THR A 203 -5.76 -2.59 12.00
CA THR A 203 -4.44 -2.34 12.57
C THR A 203 -3.53 -1.58 11.61
N ALA A 204 -2.77 -0.63 12.16
CA ALA A 204 -1.70 0.09 11.49
C ALA A 204 -0.38 -0.14 12.23
N PHE A 205 0.71 -0.02 11.50
CA PHE A 205 2.06 -0.27 11.99
C PHE A 205 2.97 0.87 11.60
N VAL A 206 3.79 1.32 12.54
CA VAL A 206 4.82 2.33 12.32
C VAL A 206 6.14 1.79 12.83
N TRP A 207 7.06 1.50 11.92
CA TRP A 207 8.45 1.19 12.26
C TRP A 207 9.24 2.49 12.25
N PHE A 208 10.17 2.64 13.19
CA PHE A 208 10.97 3.85 13.30
C PHE A 208 12.40 3.57 13.77
N SER A 209 13.35 4.21 13.09
CA SER A 209 14.79 4.09 13.37
C SER A 209 15.16 4.78 14.67
N GLU A 210 16.36 4.51 15.20
CA GLU A 210 16.91 5.24 16.34
C GLU A 210 17.08 6.75 16.01
N ARG A 211 17.34 7.10 14.75
CA ARG A 211 17.42 8.48 14.28
C ARG A 211 16.06 9.19 14.38
N ALA A 212 14.98 8.51 14.03
CA ALA A 212 13.61 9.01 14.22
C ALA A 212 13.24 9.04 15.71
N ALA A 213 13.60 8.00 16.48
CA ALA A 213 13.38 7.94 17.92
C ALA A 213 14.04 9.13 18.68
N ALA A 214 15.21 9.57 18.23
CA ALA A 214 15.94 10.67 18.83
C ALA A 214 15.23 12.05 18.72
N ARG A 215 14.17 12.17 17.91
CA ARG A 215 13.35 13.40 17.85
C ARG A 215 12.62 13.69 19.17
N GLY A 216 12.35 12.65 19.97
CA GLY A 216 11.65 12.80 21.23
C GLY A 216 10.18 13.12 21.07
N ARG A 217 9.53 13.52 22.16
CA ARG A 217 8.13 13.92 22.16
C ARG A 217 7.96 15.34 21.60
N THR A 218 6.92 15.53 20.81
CA THR A 218 6.51 16.84 20.30
C THR A 218 5.25 17.35 21.01
N ALA A 219 4.80 18.57 20.71
CA ALA A 219 3.54 19.10 21.22
C ALA A 219 2.30 18.31 20.73
N LEU A 220 2.44 17.55 19.64
CA LEU A 220 1.38 16.71 19.07
C LEU A 220 1.35 15.30 19.68
N THR A 221 2.40 14.90 20.41
CA THR A 221 2.54 13.54 20.96
C THR A 221 1.63 13.37 22.19
N THR A 222 0.45 12.77 22.01
CA THR A 222 -0.40 12.32 23.12
C THR A 222 0.01 10.90 23.54
N PRO A 223 -0.42 10.39 24.73
CA PRO A 223 -0.13 9.00 25.13
C PRO A 223 -0.56 7.94 24.12
N ILE A 224 -1.64 8.19 23.34
CA ILE A 224 -2.09 7.28 22.29
C ILE A 224 -1.12 7.25 21.11
N TRP A 225 -0.55 8.38 20.74
CA TRP A 225 0.36 8.49 19.60
C TRP A 225 1.82 8.20 19.97
N ASP A 226 2.20 8.25 21.25
CA ASP A 226 3.59 8.08 21.69
C ASP A 226 4.12 6.68 21.35
N TRP A 227 4.89 6.61 20.26
CA TRP A 227 5.49 5.36 19.79
C TRP A 227 6.55 4.79 20.74
N HIS A 228 7.20 5.65 21.58
CA HIS A 228 8.19 5.16 22.56
C HIS A 228 7.54 4.32 23.66
N LEU A 229 6.34 4.73 24.12
CA LEU A 229 5.59 3.97 25.10
C LEU A 229 5.15 2.60 24.54
N ARG A 230 4.90 2.51 23.23
CA ARG A 230 4.50 1.29 22.56
C ARG A 230 5.67 0.38 22.27
N ALA A 231 6.73 0.88 21.65
CA ALA A 231 7.87 0.08 21.20
C ALA A 231 8.67 -0.56 22.34
N LYS A 232 8.66 0.04 23.53
CA LYS A 232 9.36 -0.47 24.74
C LYS A 232 8.44 -1.15 25.75
N ALA A 233 7.23 -1.48 25.33
CA ALA A 233 6.25 -2.08 26.22
C ALA A 233 6.59 -3.56 26.54
N GLU A 234 6.43 -3.94 27.80
CA GLU A 234 6.64 -5.32 28.26
C GLU A 234 5.34 -6.15 28.20
N ALA A 235 4.19 -5.50 28.10
CA ALA A 235 2.88 -6.14 28.12
C ALA A 235 2.00 -5.75 26.92
N PRO A 236 1.22 -6.67 26.35
CA PRO A 236 0.39 -6.43 25.16
C PRO A 236 -0.50 -5.18 25.26
N TRP A 237 -1.14 -4.95 26.40
CA TRP A 237 -2.00 -3.77 26.59
C TRP A 237 -1.25 -2.43 26.59
N ARG A 238 0.07 -2.44 26.81
CA ARG A 238 0.92 -1.24 26.64
C ARG A 238 1.30 -1.03 25.19
N PHE A 239 1.64 -2.09 24.45
CA PHE A 239 1.84 -2.02 23.00
C PHE A 239 0.64 -1.40 22.28
N TRP A 240 -0.59 -1.78 22.68
CA TRP A 240 -1.82 -1.36 22.04
C TRP A 240 -2.47 -0.14 22.68
N SER A 241 -1.85 0.44 23.73
CA SER A 241 -2.40 1.56 24.51
C SER A 241 -3.81 1.30 25.03
N GLY A 242 -4.03 0.10 25.50
CA GLY A 242 -5.32 -0.43 25.99
C GLY A 242 -5.49 -1.89 25.61
N THR A 243 -6.73 -2.37 25.61
CA THR A 243 -7.03 -3.77 25.27
C THR A 243 -6.54 -4.11 23.85
N PRO A 244 -5.71 -5.14 23.67
CA PRO A 244 -5.23 -5.58 22.37
C PRO A 244 -6.36 -6.03 21.44
N PRO A 245 -6.25 -5.81 20.12
CA PRO A 245 -7.24 -6.27 19.13
C PRO A 245 -7.04 -7.77 18.85
N VAL A 246 -7.46 -8.62 19.81
CA VAL A 246 -7.19 -10.06 19.80
C VAL A 246 -7.55 -10.77 18.50
N PRO A 247 -8.74 -10.58 17.90
CA PRO A 247 -9.07 -11.18 16.62
C PRO A 247 -8.09 -10.80 15.50
N GLN A 248 -7.64 -9.55 15.45
CA GLN A 248 -6.66 -9.08 14.48
C GLN A 248 -5.27 -9.70 14.71
N LEU A 249 -4.87 -9.93 15.95
CA LEU A 249 -3.59 -10.59 16.25
C LEU A 249 -3.57 -12.03 15.74
N PHE A 250 -4.64 -12.80 15.93
CA PHE A 250 -4.76 -14.14 15.39
C PHE A 250 -4.83 -14.14 13.86
N ALA A 251 -5.56 -13.19 13.24
CA ALA A 251 -5.60 -13.01 11.80
C ALA A 251 -4.20 -12.69 11.25
N LEU A 252 -3.48 -11.76 11.88
CA LEU A 252 -2.13 -11.37 11.48
C LEU A 252 -1.14 -12.53 11.58
N LYS A 253 -1.17 -13.29 12.69
CA LYS A 253 -0.33 -14.48 12.84
C LYS A 253 -0.51 -15.44 11.66
N GLU A 254 -1.76 -15.73 11.31
CA GLU A 254 -2.07 -16.65 10.21
C GLU A 254 -1.65 -16.07 8.86
N ALA A 255 -1.94 -14.80 8.58
CA ALA A 255 -1.57 -14.16 7.34
C ALA A 255 -0.04 -14.03 7.17
N LEU A 256 0.67 -13.72 8.24
CA LEU A 256 2.14 -13.65 8.24
C LEU A 256 2.75 -15.05 8.07
N HIS A 257 2.17 -16.09 8.65
CA HIS A 257 2.58 -17.47 8.41
C HIS A 257 2.44 -17.85 6.93
N MET A 258 1.29 -17.55 6.31
CA MET A 258 1.08 -17.76 4.87
C MET A 258 2.12 -17.03 4.02
N LEU A 259 2.39 -15.77 4.35
CA LEU A 259 3.25 -14.89 3.55
C LEU A 259 4.75 -15.18 3.74
N LEU A 260 5.18 -15.44 4.99
CA LEU A 260 6.59 -15.56 5.33
C LEU A 260 7.09 -17.00 5.29
N ASP A 261 6.28 -17.95 5.82
CA ASP A 261 6.72 -19.32 6.03
C ASP A 261 6.27 -20.24 4.90
N GLU A 262 5.05 -20.08 4.35
CA GLU A 262 4.54 -20.95 3.28
C GLU A 262 4.98 -20.48 1.89
N GLU A 263 4.74 -19.21 1.55
CA GLU A 263 5.11 -18.66 0.24
C GLU A 263 6.54 -18.12 0.21
N GLY A 264 6.92 -17.35 1.23
CA GLY A 264 8.17 -16.60 1.31
C GLY A 264 8.13 -15.27 0.55
N LEU A 265 8.74 -14.22 1.14
CA LEU A 265 8.64 -12.84 0.61
C LEU A 265 9.11 -12.69 -0.82
N LYS A 266 10.22 -13.34 -1.21
CA LYS A 266 10.75 -13.24 -2.58
C LYS A 266 9.77 -13.82 -3.59
N ALA A 267 9.13 -14.95 -3.28
CA ALA A 267 8.12 -15.55 -4.13
C ALA A 267 6.85 -14.69 -4.19
N ALA A 268 6.42 -14.13 -3.06
CA ALA A 268 5.28 -13.21 -3.03
C ALA A 268 5.52 -11.96 -3.89
N TRP A 269 6.70 -11.35 -3.82
CA TRP A 269 7.05 -10.21 -4.67
C TRP A 269 7.10 -10.58 -6.15
N ALA A 270 7.69 -11.74 -6.50
CA ALA A 270 7.72 -12.24 -7.88
C ALA A 270 6.32 -12.51 -8.42
N ARG A 271 5.43 -13.12 -7.60
CA ARG A 271 4.03 -13.36 -7.96
C ARG A 271 3.30 -12.05 -8.26
N HIS A 272 3.41 -11.05 -7.37
CA HIS A 272 2.76 -9.76 -7.59
C HIS A 272 3.27 -9.05 -8.84
N ALA A 273 4.58 -9.09 -9.11
CA ALA A 273 5.17 -8.54 -10.34
C ALA A 273 4.63 -9.24 -11.59
N ALA A 274 4.59 -10.57 -11.60
CA ALA A 274 4.05 -11.35 -12.71
C ALA A 274 2.56 -11.05 -12.98
N LEU A 275 1.75 -10.94 -11.91
CA LEU A 275 0.34 -10.59 -12.03
C LEU A 275 0.13 -9.17 -12.56
N ALA A 276 0.95 -8.23 -12.13
CA ALA A 276 0.95 -6.85 -12.63
C ALA A 276 1.28 -6.79 -14.12
N GLU A 277 2.37 -7.46 -14.53
CA GLU A 277 2.78 -7.54 -15.92
C GLU A 277 1.70 -8.15 -16.83
N ALA A 278 1.00 -9.19 -16.36
CA ALA A 278 -0.13 -9.78 -17.09
C ALA A 278 -1.26 -8.77 -17.30
N VAL A 279 -1.60 -7.98 -16.28
CA VAL A 279 -2.61 -6.91 -16.39
C VAL A 279 -2.14 -5.83 -17.35
N TRP A 280 -0.89 -5.40 -17.28
CA TRP A 280 -0.34 -4.38 -18.19
C TRP A 280 -0.38 -4.84 -19.64
N ALA A 281 0.04 -6.08 -19.93
CA ALA A 281 0.00 -6.66 -21.28
C ALA A 281 -1.43 -6.67 -21.86
N ALA A 282 -2.42 -6.99 -21.04
CA ALA A 282 -3.82 -6.95 -21.48
C ALA A 282 -4.27 -5.51 -21.78
N VAL A 283 -4.01 -4.55 -20.89
CA VAL A 283 -4.40 -3.14 -21.07
C VAL A 283 -3.72 -2.52 -22.29
N GLU A 284 -2.43 -2.76 -22.48
CA GLU A 284 -1.68 -2.29 -23.66
C GLU A 284 -2.21 -2.91 -24.96
N THR A 285 -2.67 -4.16 -24.90
CA THR A 285 -3.29 -4.82 -26.07
C THR A 285 -4.67 -4.24 -26.39
N TRP A 286 -5.52 -3.99 -25.40
CA TRP A 286 -6.78 -3.28 -25.62
C TRP A 286 -6.52 -1.88 -26.20
N GLY A 287 -5.47 -1.20 -25.73
CA GLY A 287 -5.08 0.14 -26.21
C GLY A 287 -4.72 0.19 -27.69
N LYS A 288 -4.26 -0.91 -28.32
CA LYS A 288 -3.97 -0.96 -29.76
C LYS A 288 -5.21 -0.70 -30.62
N GLY A 289 -6.40 -1.09 -30.15
CA GLY A 289 -7.67 -0.82 -30.82
C GLY A 289 -8.37 0.43 -30.35
N ASN A 290 -7.95 1.04 -29.25
CA ASN A 290 -8.51 2.26 -28.68
C ASN A 290 -7.48 3.01 -27.85
N PRO A 291 -6.83 4.07 -28.36
CA PRO A 291 -5.80 4.83 -27.63
C PRO A 291 -6.30 5.51 -26.34
N GLY A 292 -7.62 5.57 -26.12
CA GLY A 292 -8.23 6.01 -24.87
C GLY A 292 -8.03 5.00 -23.73
N ILE A 293 -7.76 3.72 -24.04
CA ILE A 293 -7.41 2.69 -23.06
C ILE A 293 -5.89 2.72 -22.87
N ARG A 294 -5.44 3.22 -21.74
CA ARG A 294 -4.00 3.33 -21.45
C ARG A 294 -3.72 3.28 -19.95
N LEU A 295 -2.57 2.77 -19.61
CA LEU A 295 -2.06 2.79 -18.24
C LEU A 295 -1.80 4.24 -17.79
N THR A 296 -2.07 4.56 -16.53
CA THR A 296 -1.81 5.89 -15.95
C THR A 296 -0.30 6.16 -15.90
N VAL A 297 0.49 5.17 -15.48
CA VAL A 297 1.96 5.26 -15.51
C VAL A 297 2.47 4.66 -16.83
N ALA A 298 2.99 5.52 -17.71
CA ALA A 298 3.43 5.12 -19.04
C ALA A 298 4.65 4.20 -18.98
N GLU A 299 5.66 4.59 -18.21
CA GLU A 299 6.93 3.88 -18.14
C GLU A 299 6.86 2.65 -17.22
N PRO A 300 7.25 1.45 -17.70
CA PRO A 300 7.16 0.21 -16.92
C PRO A 300 7.88 0.26 -15.57
N VAL A 301 9.04 0.90 -15.52
CA VAL A 301 9.90 0.99 -14.32
C VAL A 301 9.23 1.68 -13.13
N GLY A 302 8.27 2.52 -13.42
CA GLY A 302 7.54 3.27 -12.39
C GLY A 302 6.16 2.71 -12.05
N ARG A 303 5.81 1.52 -12.55
CA ARG A 303 4.49 0.89 -12.32
C ARG A 303 4.50 0.04 -11.05
N ALA A 304 3.43 0.12 -10.29
CA ALA A 304 3.28 -0.62 -9.03
C ALA A 304 2.89 -2.08 -9.24
N ASN A 305 3.45 -2.99 -8.44
CA ASN A 305 3.11 -4.42 -8.47
C ASN A 305 1.78 -4.76 -7.77
N ALA A 306 1.19 -3.85 -7.01
CA ALA A 306 0.00 -4.12 -6.20
C ALA A 306 -1.32 -3.72 -6.88
N VAL A 307 -1.27 -2.77 -7.79
CA VAL A 307 -2.43 -2.14 -8.42
C VAL A 307 -2.07 -1.57 -9.77
N THR A 308 -3.02 -1.61 -10.70
CA THR A 308 -2.93 -0.95 -12.00
C THR A 308 -4.04 0.07 -12.12
N ALA A 309 -3.70 1.34 -12.31
CA ALA A 309 -4.61 2.42 -12.67
C ALA A 309 -4.55 2.66 -14.17
N LEU A 310 -5.70 2.88 -14.78
CA LEU A 310 -5.82 3.09 -16.22
C LEU A 310 -6.94 4.06 -16.57
N SER A 311 -6.76 4.78 -17.69
CA SER A 311 -7.84 5.46 -18.39
C SER A 311 -8.54 4.46 -19.29
N LEU A 312 -9.87 4.51 -19.35
CA LEU A 312 -10.70 3.67 -20.17
C LEU A 312 -12.03 4.40 -20.45
N PRO A 313 -12.33 4.77 -21.70
CA PRO A 313 -13.61 5.41 -22.04
C PRO A 313 -14.78 4.55 -21.60
N GLY A 314 -15.71 5.10 -20.81
CA GLY A 314 -16.84 4.37 -20.26
C GLY A 314 -16.50 3.45 -19.07
N ALA A 315 -15.43 3.74 -18.32
CA ALA A 315 -14.98 2.95 -17.19
C ALA A 315 -16.07 2.72 -16.13
N ASP A 316 -16.88 3.72 -15.81
CA ASP A 316 -17.98 3.55 -14.86
C ASP A 316 -19.05 2.59 -15.35
N ALA A 317 -19.41 2.65 -16.64
CA ALA A 317 -20.34 1.70 -17.25
C ALA A 317 -19.76 0.26 -17.23
N LEU A 318 -18.47 0.11 -17.53
CA LEU A 318 -17.77 -1.16 -17.46
C LEU A 318 -17.74 -1.72 -16.05
N ARG A 319 -17.39 -0.92 -15.04
CA ARG A 319 -17.37 -1.32 -13.64
C ARG A 319 -18.75 -1.80 -13.17
N LYS A 320 -19.80 -1.07 -13.52
CA LYS A 320 -21.19 -1.47 -13.23
C LYS A 320 -21.53 -2.78 -13.91
N TRP A 321 -21.20 -2.91 -15.20
CA TRP A 321 -21.49 -4.13 -15.98
C TRP A 321 -20.76 -5.35 -15.39
N THR A 322 -19.45 -5.25 -15.11
CA THR A 322 -18.66 -6.38 -14.57
C THR A 322 -19.19 -6.83 -13.21
N SER A 323 -19.59 -5.89 -12.34
CA SER A 323 -20.18 -6.21 -11.03
C SER A 323 -21.55 -6.88 -11.17
N GLU A 324 -22.46 -6.30 -11.96
CA GLU A 324 -23.87 -6.76 -12.04
C GLU A 324 -24.05 -7.99 -12.95
N LYS A 325 -23.19 -8.20 -13.94
CA LYS A 325 -23.34 -9.24 -14.96
C LYS A 325 -22.35 -10.38 -14.84
N ALA A 326 -21.15 -10.11 -14.31
CA ALA A 326 -20.06 -11.08 -14.24
C ALA A 326 -19.55 -11.36 -12.81
N GLY A 327 -20.02 -10.65 -11.79
CA GLY A 327 -19.59 -10.85 -10.40
C GLY A 327 -18.16 -10.38 -10.10
N VAL A 328 -17.61 -9.45 -10.89
CA VAL A 328 -16.27 -8.89 -10.73
C VAL A 328 -16.36 -7.41 -10.33
N THR A 329 -15.81 -7.07 -9.18
CA THR A 329 -15.80 -5.69 -8.66
C THR A 329 -14.45 -5.04 -8.90
N LEU A 330 -14.44 -3.97 -9.71
CA LEU A 330 -13.25 -3.16 -10.04
C LEU A 330 -13.19 -1.89 -9.20
N GLY A 331 -11.99 -1.35 -9.00
CA GLY A 331 -11.76 -0.09 -8.28
C GLY A 331 -12.22 1.14 -9.07
N VAL A 332 -12.72 2.16 -8.37
CA VAL A 332 -13.05 3.47 -8.96
C VAL A 332 -11.80 4.23 -9.39
N GLY A 333 -11.90 5.16 -10.33
CA GLY A 333 -10.84 6.09 -10.72
C GLY A 333 -10.60 7.17 -9.66
N LEU A 334 -10.16 6.75 -8.47
CA LEU A 334 -9.97 7.65 -7.32
C LEU A 334 -8.89 8.69 -7.63
N GLY A 335 -9.24 9.98 -7.45
CA GLY A 335 -8.31 11.08 -7.68
C GLY A 335 -7.96 11.33 -9.15
N ALA A 336 -8.56 10.62 -10.10
CA ALA A 336 -8.37 10.88 -11.52
C ALA A 336 -9.00 12.21 -11.92
N LYS A 337 -8.38 12.90 -12.89
CA LYS A 337 -8.94 14.15 -13.48
C LYS A 337 -10.28 13.89 -14.18
N ASP A 338 -10.44 12.69 -14.72
CA ASP A 338 -11.67 12.21 -15.36
C ASP A 338 -12.07 10.86 -14.74
N PRO A 339 -12.75 10.86 -13.57
CA PRO A 339 -13.04 9.64 -12.83
C PRO A 339 -14.03 8.70 -13.52
N GLU A 340 -14.92 9.22 -14.39
CA GLU A 340 -15.88 8.41 -15.15
C GLU A 340 -15.21 7.54 -16.23
N ASN A 341 -14.04 8.00 -16.69
CA ASN A 341 -13.22 7.32 -17.69
C ASN A 341 -11.90 6.77 -17.08
N ALA A 342 -11.89 6.47 -15.81
CA ALA A 342 -10.75 5.87 -15.12
C ALA A 342 -11.20 4.74 -14.18
N LEU A 343 -10.40 3.71 -14.07
CA LEU A 343 -10.61 2.63 -13.11
C LEU A 343 -9.28 2.07 -12.60
N ARG A 344 -9.36 1.21 -11.58
CA ARG A 344 -8.21 0.53 -11.03
C ARG A 344 -8.47 -0.98 -10.91
N ILE A 345 -7.45 -1.76 -11.18
CA ILE A 345 -7.43 -3.21 -11.02
C ILE A 345 -6.42 -3.54 -9.93
N ALA A 346 -6.87 -4.11 -8.81
CA ALA A 346 -5.97 -4.61 -7.79
C ALA A 346 -5.56 -6.05 -8.10
N HIS A 347 -4.29 -6.32 -7.84
CA HIS A 347 -3.69 -7.65 -7.86
C HIS A 347 -2.79 -7.85 -6.63
N MET A 348 -3.23 -7.28 -5.49
CA MET A 348 -2.52 -7.28 -4.19
C MET A 348 -3.02 -8.36 -3.23
N GLY A 349 -2.14 -8.79 -2.33
CA GLY A 349 -2.46 -9.71 -1.25
C GLY A 349 -2.73 -11.13 -1.74
N HIS A 350 -3.84 -11.73 -1.32
CA HIS A 350 -4.21 -13.10 -1.69
C HIS A 350 -4.85 -13.16 -3.08
N CYS A 351 -4.06 -12.83 -4.10
CA CYS A 351 -4.47 -12.85 -5.50
C CYS A 351 -3.56 -13.79 -6.30
N ASN A 352 -4.12 -14.54 -7.23
CA ASN A 352 -3.40 -15.50 -8.10
C ASN A 352 -3.73 -15.27 -9.57
N ALA A 353 -3.06 -16.05 -10.45
CA ALA A 353 -3.24 -15.96 -11.89
C ALA A 353 -4.69 -16.20 -12.35
N ALA A 354 -5.40 -17.16 -11.74
CA ALA A 354 -6.79 -17.44 -12.09
C ALA A 354 -7.71 -16.25 -11.79
N MET A 355 -7.50 -15.55 -10.66
CA MET A 355 -8.28 -14.36 -10.29
C MET A 355 -8.01 -13.20 -11.25
N VAL A 356 -6.75 -12.99 -11.65
CA VAL A 356 -6.40 -11.97 -12.66
C VAL A 356 -7.05 -12.29 -14.00
N MET A 357 -6.94 -13.53 -14.48
CA MET A 357 -7.55 -13.93 -15.75
C MET A 357 -9.08 -13.82 -15.71
N ALA A 358 -9.73 -14.17 -14.60
CA ALA A 358 -11.17 -13.98 -14.42
C ALA A 358 -11.56 -12.48 -14.49
N THR A 359 -10.75 -11.62 -13.86
CA THR A 359 -10.96 -10.17 -13.89
C THR A 359 -10.84 -9.62 -15.30
N LEU A 360 -9.76 -9.97 -16.02
CA LEU A 360 -9.52 -9.52 -17.40
C LEU A 360 -10.58 -10.08 -18.36
N GLY A 361 -10.98 -11.34 -18.22
CA GLY A 361 -12.04 -11.96 -19.03
C GLY A 361 -13.40 -11.28 -18.83
N ALA A 362 -13.76 -10.94 -17.59
CA ALA A 362 -14.99 -10.19 -17.30
C ALA A 362 -14.92 -8.76 -17.89
N MET A 363 -13.76 -8.11 -17.85
CA MET A 363 -13.57 -6.79 -18.47
C MET A 363 -13.72 -6.87 -20.00
N GLU A 364 -13.09 -7.83 -20.68
CA GLU A 364 -13.19 -7.98 -22.14
C GLU A 364 -14.61 -8.29 -22.58
N ALA A 365 -15.33 -9.15 -21.85
CA ALA A 365 -16.74 -9.39 -22.08
C ALA A 365 -17.59 -8.12 -21.91
N GLY A 366 -17.29 -7.30 -20.90
CA GLY A 366 -17.94 -6.02 -20.66
C GLY A 366 -17.64 -4.98 -21.73
N LEU A 367 -16.39 -4.87 -22.20
CA LEU A 367 -16.00 -4.00 -23.31
C LEU A 367 -16.80 -4.34 -24.56
N SER A 368 -16.90 -5.63 -24.89
CA SER A 368 -17.68 -6.11 -26.02
C SER A 368 -19.18 -5.83 -25.85
N ALA A 369 -19.75 -6.12 -24.69
CA ALA A 369 -21.19 -5.92 -24.42
C ALA A 369 -21.60 -4.45 -24.44
N LEU A 370 -20.70 -3.54 -24.08
CA LEU A 370 -20.92 -2.10 -24.08
C LEU A 370 -20.50 -1.44 -25.40
N SER A 371 -20.04 -2.23 -26.38
CA SER A 371 -19.53 -1.73 -27.66
C SER A 371 -18.38 -0.71 -27.50
N ILE A 372 -17.56 -0.85 -26.48
CA ILE A 372 -16.35 -0.06 -26.30
C ILE A 372 -15.25 -0.62 -27.20
N PRO A 373 -14.75 0.13 -28.20
CA PRO A 373 -13.69 -0.35 -29.08
C PRO A 373 -12.44 -0.72 -28.28
N HIS A 374 -11.80 -1.84 -28.65
CA HIS A 374 -10.56 -2.32 -28.00
C HIS A 374 -9.81 -3.27 -28.93
N GLY A 375 -8.51 -3.43 -28.71
CA GLY A 375 -7.69 -4.41 -29.43
C GLY A 375 -7.99 -5.84 -29.00
N SER A 376 -7.91 -6.78 -29.94
CA SER A 376 -8.08 -8.21 -29.71
C SER A 376 -6.80 -8.88 -29.19
N GLY A 377 -6.92 -10.02 -28.51
CA GLY A 377 -5.80 -10.85 -28.06
C GLY A 377 -5.24 -10.44 -26.68
N ALA A 378 -5.97 -9.66 -25.90
CA ALA A 378 -5.51 -9.21 -24.59
C ALA A 378 -5.40 -10.35 -23.57
N LEU A 379 -6.35 -11.30 -23.60
CA LEU A 379 -6.30 -12.47 -22.72
C LEU A 379 -5.15 -13.41 -23.08
N GLU A 380 -4.85 -13.58 -24.38
CA GLU A 380 -3.65 -14.32 -24.81
C GLU A 380 -2.36 -13.64 -24.36
N ALA A 381 -2.27 -12.32 -24.47
CA ALA A 381 -1.11 -11.58 -24.04
C ALA A 381 -0.87 -11.75 -22.51
N ALA A 382 -1.92 -11.64 -21.70
CA ALA A 382 -1.83 -11.91 -20.26
C ALA A 382 -1.43 -13.35 -19.95
N ALA A 383 -2.03 -14.34 -20.65
CA ALA A 383 -1.72 -15.75 -20.47
C ALA A 383 -0.27 -16.08 -20.84
N GLN A 384 0.28 -15.44 -21.88
CA GLN A 384 1.71 -15.58 -22.24
C GLN A 384 2.64 -15.08 -21.15
N VAL A 385 2.35 -13.91 -20.54
CA VAL A 385 3.12 -13.40 -19.40
C VAL A 385 3.10 -14.39 -18.25
N ILE A 386 1.91 -14.90 -17.88
CA ILE A 386 1.77 -15.89 -16.81
C ILE A 386 2.57 -17.15 -17.12
N ALA A 387 2.50 -17.67 -18.34
CA ALA A 387 3.23 -18.88 -18.74
C ALA A 387 4.76 -18.73 -18.69
N ILE A 388 5.27 -17.52 -18.94
CA ILE A 388 6.73 -17.24 -18.89
C ILE A 388 7.20 -17.07 -17.44
N ARG A 389 6.34 -16.55 -16.54
CA ARG A 389 6.68 -16.20 -15.17
C ARG A 389 6.40 -17.33 -14.15
N ALA A 390 5.55 -18.31 -14.50
CA ALA A 390 5.26 -19.48 -13.66
C ALA A 390 6.39 -20.51 -13.73
#